data_93cb8a029e639c7293605a00ea8d2d7b
#
_entry.id   93cb8a029e639c7293605a00ea8d2d7b
#
_cell.length_a   1.000
_cell.length_b   1.000
_cell.length_c   1.000
_cell.angle_alpha   90.00
_cell.angle_beta   90.00
_cell.angle_gamma   90.00
#
_symmetry.space_group_name_H-M   'P 1'
#
loop_
_entity.id
_entity.type
_entity.pdbx_description
1 polymer ?
#
loop_
_entity_poly.entity_id
_entity_poly.type
_entity_poly.pdbx_seq_one_letter_code
_entity_poly.pdbx_strand_id
1 'polypeptide(L)'
;MELVPLHKRVIGLDIHQAQVTACAILEEADGETRIEQRQFGAFKKDRRALAVWAAALNPDEVVMESTGIYWKSPYAALESVGIRATVVNARHAKQVPGRKTDVGDAQWLATLARAGLLRGSFVPPAKLRELRVISRQRQKLVNLLTAEKNRMHKVLTDAGIRLGVVVSDIHGQSARAMIKGILDGQAPHEVLNLASRRLKASREELHDA
;
A
#
# COMPACT_ATOMS: atom_id res chain seq x y z
N MET A 1 -15.18 10.03 38.40
CA MET A 1 -14.24 8.92 38.22
C MET A 1 -13.06 9.47 37.42
N GLU A 2 -11.94 9.75 38.08
CA GLU A 2 -10.74 10.19 37.42
C GLU A 2 -10.13 8.99 36.68
N LEU A 3 -9.96 9.10 35.36
CA LEU A 3 -9.32 8.05 34.57
C LEU A 3 -7.82 8.08 34.89
N VAL A 4 -7.33 7.07 35.54
CA VAL A 4 -5.89 6.88 35.76
C VAL A 4 -5.25 6.62 34.38
N PRO A 5 -4.24 7.40 33.97
CA PRO A 5 -3.58 7.19 32.69
C PRO A 5 -2.89 5.83 32.64
N LEU A 6 -3.09 5.10 31.54
CA LEU A 6 -2.44 3.81 31.30
C LEU A 6 -0.94 3.99 30.99
N HIS A 7 -0.61 5.07 30.29
CA HIS A 7 0.75 5.41 29.90
C HIS A 7 1.12 6.80 30.42
N LYS A 8 2.35 6.94 30.91
CA LYS A 8 2.85 8.19 31.47
C LYS A 8 3.52 9.09 30.43
N ARG A 9 4.14 8.48 29.45
CA ARG A 9 4.94 9.17 28.40
C ARG A 9 4.47 8.71 27.02
N VAL A 10 3.70 9.54 26.36
CA VAL A 10 3.07 9.18 25.08
C VAL A 10 3.38 10.21 23.99
N ILE A 11 3.48 9.74 22.75
CA ILE A 11 3.63 10.60 21.57
C ILE A 11 2.53 10.26 20.57
N GLY A 12 1.73 11.26 20.18
CA GLY A 12 0.78 11.19 19.09
C GLY A 12 1.38 11.83 17.83
N LEU A 13 1.23 11.16 16.70
CA LEU A 13 1.73 11.62 15.39
C LEU A 13 0.57 11.76 14.43
N ASP A 14 0.34 12.98 13.97
CA ASP A 14 -0.53 13.27 12.83
C ASP A 14 0.33 13.41 11.56
N ILE A 15 0.06 12.52 10.60
CA ILE A 15 0.95 12.31 9.46
C ILE A 15 0.26 12.73 8.16
N HIS A 16 0.86 13.72 7.50
CA HIS A 16 0.50 14.18 6.17
C HIS A 16 1.59 13.88 5.15
N GLN A 17 1.31 14.14 3.88
CA GLN A 17 2.26 13.94 2.79
C GLN A 17 3.54 14.77 2.96
N ALA A 18 3.41 16.02 3.37
CA ALA A 18 4.52 16.98 3.42
C ALA A 18 5.13 17.14 4.81
N GLN A 19 4.42 16.77 5.87
CA GLN A 19 4.83 17.01 7.24
C GLN A 19 4.26 15.99 8.22
N VAL A 20 4.89 15.92 9.39
CA VAL A 20 4.42 15.17 10.55
C VAL A 20 4.29 16.14 11.71
N THR A 21 3.11 16.26 12.29
CA THR A 21 2.89 16.98 13.55
C THR A 21 2.96 15.96 14.68
N ALA A 22 3.83 16.22 15.65
CA ALA A 22 4.02 15.37 16.83
C ALA A 22 3.61 16.13 18.09
N CYS A 23 2.92 15.43 18.98
CA CYS A 23 2.58 15.92 20.31
C CYS A 23 3.00 14.87 21.34
N ALA A 24 3.93 15.22 22.23
CA ALA A 24 4.30 14.43 23.38
C ALA A 24 3.54 14.90 24.63
N ILE A 25 2.99 13.98 25.39
CA ILE A 25 2.41 14.20 26.72
C ILE A 25 3.26 13.40 27.70
N LEU A 26 3.94 14.08 28.59
CA LEU A 26 4.95 13.50 29.47
C LEU A 26 4.55 13.78 30.94
N GLU A 27 4.40 12.76 31.75
CA GLU A 27 4.24 12.88 33.20
C GLU A 27 5.65 13.00 33.81
N GLU A 28 5.90 14.10 34.48
CA GLU A 28 7.16 14.36 35.15
C GLU A 28 7.16 13.72 36.56
N ALA A 29 8.33 13.72 37.20
CA ALA A 29 8.51 13.05 38.52
C ALA A 29 7.64 13.65 39.66
N ASP A 30 7.25 14.91 39.55
CA ASP A 30 6.36 15.62 40.46
C ASP A 30 4.87 15.35 40.19
N GLY A 31 4.53 14.54 39.16
CA GLY A 31 3.17 14.24 38.73
C GLY A 31 2.55 15.28 37.82
N GLU A 32 3.26 16.36 37.51
CA GLU A 32 2.81 17.34 36.54
C GLU A 32 2.90 16.78 35.10
N THR A 33 2.04 17.30 34.22
CA THR A 33 2.00 16.87 32.82
C THR A 33 2.56 17.96 31.92
N ARG A 34 3.68 17.68 31.26
CA ARG A 34 4.28 18.54 30.23
C ARG A 34 3.80 18.13 28.85
N ILE A 35 3.36 19.10 28.06
CA ILE A 35 2.98 18.89 26.66
C ILE A 35 4.01 19.58 25.77
N GLU A 36 4.57 18.83 24.82
CA GLU A 36 5.52 19.33 23.83
C GLU A 36 5.01 19.03 22.44
N GLN A 37 4.94 20.05 21.58
CA GLN A 37 4.55 19.90 20.18
C GLN A 37 5.70 20.24 19.26
N ARG A 38 5.90 19.44 18.20
CA ARG A 38 6.89 19.68 17.14
C ARG A 38 6.33 19.36 15.77
N GLN A 39 6.84 20.06 14.77
CA GLN A 39 6.60 19.73 13.36
C GLN A 39 7.89 19.26 12.73
N PHE A 40 7.77 18.22 11.91
CA PHE A 40 8.86 17.63 11.12
C PHE A 40 8.44 17.59 9.66
N GLY A 41 9.39 17.84 8.74
CA GLY A 41 9.14 17.62 7.31
C GLY A 41 9.05 16.15 6.92
N ALA A 42 8.83 15.90 5.64
CA ALA A 42 8.70 14.54 5.10
C ALA A 42 10.01 13.95 4.55
N PHE A 43 11.10 14.72 4.52
CA PHE A 43 12.38 14.25 3.99
C PHE A 43 13.10 13.28 4.94
N LYS A 44 14.08 12.56 4.42
CA LYS A 44 14.85 11.57 5.19
C LYS A 44 15.47 12.16 6.47
N LYS A 45 16.02 13.38 6.37
CA LYS A 45 16.60 14.10 7.51
C LYS A 45 15.58 14.39 8.62
N ASP A 46 14.37 14.78 8.21
CA ASP A 46 13.30 15.16 9.14
C ASP A 46 12.72 13.95 9.87
N ARG A 47 12.54 12.83 9.16
CA ARG A 47 12.14 11.56 9.78
C ARG A 47 13.19 11.03 10.77
N ARG A 48 14.48 11.24 10.45
CA ARG A 48 15.57 10.91 11.38
C ARG A 48 15.53 11.81 12.61
N ALA A 49 15.29 13.11 12.43
CA ALA A 49 15.13 14.06 13.54
C ALA A 49 13.92 13.69 14.42
N LEU A 50 12.79 13.31 13.82
CA LEU A 50 11.62 12.79 14.55
C LEU A 50 11.99 11.57 15.39
N ALA A 51 12.69 10.58 14.81
CA ALA A 51 13.08 9.36 15.52
C ALA A 51 14.03 9.64 16.69
N VAL A 52 15.04 10.51 16.49
CA VAL A 52 15.96 10.92 17.54
C VAL A 52 15.25 11.67 18.66
N TRP A 53 14.36 12.61 18.32
CA TRP A 53 13.56 13.34 19.29
C TRP A 53 12.65 12.40 20.09
N ALA A 54 11.95 11.48 19.42
CA ALA A 54 11.08 10.51 20.10
C ALA A 54 11.88 9.60 21.04
N ALA A 55 13.06 9.12 20.60
CA ALA A 55 13.93 8.27 21.43
C ALA A 55 14.45 9.01 22.69
N ALA A 56 14.80 10.29 22.56
CA ALA A 56 15.25 11.11 23.70
C ALA A 56 14.15 11.30 24.76
N LEU A 57 12.88 11.24 24.37
CA LEU A 57 11.75 11.33 25.30
C LEU A 57 11.43 10.00 26.01
N ASN A 58 11.99 8.87 25.57
CA ASN A 58 11.75 7.55 26.11
C ASN A 58 10.24 7.27 26.35
N PRO A 59 9.41 7.25 25.31
CA PRO A 59 7.97 7.10 25.44
C PRO A 59 7.56 5.66 25.78
N ASP A 60 6.52 5.51 26.60
CA ASP A 60 5.86 4.23 26.84
C ASP A 60 5.08 3.78 25.60
N GLU A 61 4.49 4.75 24.87
CA GLU A 61 3.69 4.50 23.68
C GLU A 61 3.86 5.61 22.65
N VAL A 62 3.99 5.24 21.38
CA VAL A 62 3.94 6.16 20.25
C VAL A 62 2.82 5.73 19.33
N VAL A 63 1.86 6.61 19.06
CA VAL A 63 0.72 6.32 18.18
C VAL A 63 0.74 7.18 16.94
N MET A 64 0.30 6.59 15.82
CA MET A 64 0.10 7.31 14.56
C MET A 64 -1.14 6.82 13.82
N GLU A 65 -1.77 7.72 13.08
CA GLU A 65 -2.91 7.38 12.24
C GLU A 65 -2.46 6.73 10.92
N SER A 66 -3.18 5.70 10.47
CA SER A 66 -2.90 4.96 9.23
C SER A 66 -3.40 5.66 7.97
N THR A 67 -3.23 6.97 7.85
CA THR A 67 -3.68 7.73 6.66
C THR A 67 -2.86 7.37 5.43
N GLY A 68 -3.51 6.75 4.44
CA GLY A 68 -2.91 6.35 3.17
C GLY A 68 -1.66 5.47 3.34
N ILE A 69 -0.54 5.88 2.72
CA ILE A 69 0.75 5.19 2.78
C ILE A 69 1.80 5.98 3.58
N TYR A 70 1.48 7.21 3.98
CA TYR A 70 2.44 8.18 4.52
C TYR A 70 3.00 7.77 5.88
N TRP A 71 2.24 7.02 6.68
CA TRP A 71 2.67 6.51 7.98
C TRP A 71 3.87 5.54 7.93
N LYS A 72 4.08 4.85 6.78
CA LYS A 72 5.09 3.80 6.66
C LYS A 72 6.51 4.29 6.87
N SER A 73 6.83 5.48 6.38
CA SER A 73 8.20 6.02 6.47
C SER A 73 8.54 6.58 7.85
N PRO A 74 7.68 7.33 8.57
CA PRO A 74 7.89 7.64 9.98
C PRO A 74 7.93 6.40 10.87
N TYR A 75 7.05 5.41 10.63
CA TYR A 75 7.07 4.14 11.35
C TYR A 75 8.43 3.44 11.26
N ALA A 76 8.96 3.31 10.02
CA ALA A 76 10.27 2.68 9.80
C ALA A 76 11.42 3.47 10.46
N ALA A 77 11.33 4.80 10.52
CA ALA A 77 12.32 5.62 11.20
C ALA A 77 12.29 5.39 12.72
N LEU A 78 11.12 5.31 13.33
CA LEU A 78 10.96 4.97 14.76
C LEU A 78 11.44 3.54 15.04
N GLU A 79 11.06 2.58 14.21
CA GLU A 79 11.50 1.18 14.32
C GLU A 79 13.03 1.06 14.28
N SER A 80 13.73 1.91 13.47
CA SER A 80 15.19 1.90 13.36
C SER A 80 15.93 2.34 14.64
N VAL A 81 15.26 3.04 15.54
CA VAL A 81 15.77 3.45 16.86
C VAL A 81 15.16 2.62 18.00
N GLY A 82 14.55 1.49 17.70
CA GLY A 82 13.98 0.57 18.68
C GLY A 82 12.58 0.92 19.19
N ILE A 83 11.93 1.96 18.66
CA ILE A 83 10.57 2.34 19.03
C ILE A 83 9.56 1.60 18.16
N ARG A 84 8.72 0.80 18.80
CA ARG A 84 7.57 0.16 18.16
C ARG A 84 6.34 1.03 18.30
N ALA A 85 6.04 1.82 17.25
CA ALA A 85 4.85 2.66 17.26
C ALA A 85 3.58 1.85 16.98
N THR A 86 2.47 2.27 17.57
CA THR A 86 1.15 1.73 17.31
C THR A 86 0.47 2.49 16.18
N VAL A 87 0.09 1.78 15.13
CA VAL A 87 -0.65 2.35 14.01
C VAL A 87 -2.14 2.14 14.24
N VAL A 88 -2.92 3.21 14.26
CA VAL A 88 -4.37 3.16 14.54
C VAL A 88 -5.19 3.49 13.31
N ASN A 89 -6.38 2.92 13.22
CA ASN A 89 -7.31 3.26 12.14
C ASN A 89 -7.94 4.63 12.41
N ALA A 90 -7.84 5.54 11.42
CA ALA A 90 -8.42 6.87 11.45
C ALA A 90 -9.89 6.91 11.89
N ARG A 91 -10.69 5.97 11.39
CA ARG A 91 -12.12 5.89 11.74
C ARG A 91 -12.33 5.61 13.22
N HIS A 92 -11.52 4.75 13.83
CA HIS A 92 -11.60 4.43 15.25
C HIS A 92 -11.23 5.62 16.12
N ALA A 93 -10.14 6.32 15.79
CA ALA A 93 -9.73 7.50 16.55
C ALA A 93 -10.79 8.64 16.50
N LYS A 94 -11.47 8.78 15.35
CA LYS A 94 -12.54 9.78 15.16
C LYS A 94 -13.87 9.42 15.84
N GLN A 95 -14.11 8.15 16.12
CA GLN A 95 -15.36 7.67 16.74
C GLN A 95 -15.34 7.78 18.26
N VAL A 96 -14.19 8.03 18.89
CA VAL A 96 -14.12 8.18 20.36
C VAL A 96 -14.77 9.51 20.74
N PRO A 97 -15.82 9.48 21.60
CA PRO A 97 -16.52 10.69 22.04
C PRO A 97 -15.61 11.61 22.86
N GLY A 98 -15.94 12.91 22.92
CA GLY A 98 -15.26 13.88 23.78
C GLY A 98 -14.16 14.70 23.14
N ARG A 99 -13.98 14.61 21.82
CA ARG A 99 -13.04 15.49 21.10
C ARG A 99 -13.47 16.96 21.25
N LYS A 100 -12.60 17.78 21.84
CA LYS A 100 -12.73 19.24 21.78
C LYS A 100 -12.19 19.74 20.44
N THR A 101 -12.92 20.61 19.76
CA THR A 101 -12.57 21.14 18.42
C THR A 101 -11.24 21.87 18.38
N ASP A 102 -10.78 22.41 19.51
CA ASP A 102 -9.57 23.23 19.61
C ASP A 102 -8.28 22.42 19.85
N VAL A 103 -8.38 21.09 19.99
CA VAL A 103 -7.24 20.19 20.19
C VAL A 103 -6.76 19.64 18.86
N GLY A 104 -5.49 19.86 18.54
CA GLY A 104 -4.86 19.33 17.34
C GLY A 104 -4.90 17.78 17.26
N ASP A 105 -4.92 17.24 16.04
CA ASP A 105 -5.08 15.80 15.81
C ASP A 105 -3.97 14.98 16.48
N ALA A 106 -2.71 15.45 16.48
CA ALA A 106 -1.60 14.79 17.15
C ALA A 106 -1.79 14.75 18.67
N GLN A 107 -2.25 15.85 19.27
CA GLN A 107 -2.52 15.93 20.72
C GLN A 107 -3.70 15.04 21.09
N TRP A 108 -4.74 14.99 20.27
CA TRP A 108 -5.88 14.10 20.49
C TRP A 108 -5.45 12.63 20.48
N LEU A 109 -4.64 12.23 19.50
CA LEU A 109 -4.05 10.87 19.47
C LEU A 109 -3.23 10.56 20.71
N ALA A 110 -2.40 11.50 21.17
CA ALA A 110 -1.63 11.32 22.40
C ALA A 110 -2.53 11.18 23.63
N THR A 111 -3.60 11.98 23.74
CA THR A 111 -4.58 11.90 24.83
C THR A 111 -5.28 10.55 24.87
N LEU A 112 -5.75 10.07 23.70
CA LEU A 112 -6.39 8.77 23.60
C LEU A 112 -5.43 7.60 23.91
N ALA A 113 -4.17 7.72 23.46
CA ALA A 113 -3.13 6.74 23.77
C ALA A 113 -2.86 6.68 25.28
N ARG A 114 -2.72 7.84 25.93
CA ARG A 114 -2.51 7.96 27.37
C ARG A 114 -3.61 7.25 28.16
N ALA A 115 -4.85 7.37 27.70
CA ALA A 115 -6.02 6.74 28.33
C ALA A 115 -6.21 5.25 27.93
N GLY A 116 -5.38 4.68 27.04
CA GLY A 116 -5.54 3.31 26.55
C GLY A 116 -6.76 3.07 25.67
N LEU A 117 -7.33 4.12 25.07
CA LEU A 117 -8.56 4.06 24.29
C LEU A 117 -8.36 3.72 22.81
N LEU A 118 -7.11 3.52 22.39
CA LEU A 118 -6.78 3.23 21.01
C LEU A 118 -6.50 1.74 20.78
N ARG A 119 -7.14 1.20 19.73
CA ARG A 119 -6.85 -0.15 19.27
C ARG A 119 -5.85 -0.12 18.13
N GLY A 120 -4.67 -0.69 18.37
CA GLY A 120 -3.62 -0.81 17.35
C GLY A 120 -3.97 -1.78 16.24
N SER A 121 -3.56 -1.42 15.02
CA SER A 121 -3.57 -2.30 13.87
C SER A 121 -2.32 -3.17 13.86
N PHE A 122 -2.42 -4.41 13.44
CA PHE A 122 -1.25 -5.27 13.30
C PHE A 122 -0.36 -4.79 12.15
N VAL A 123 0.87 -4.42 12.47
CA VAL A 123 1.92 -4.10 11.50
C VAL A 123 2.91 -5.25 11.45
N PRO A 124 3.03 -5.96 10.32
CA PRO A 124 3.97 -7.07 10.20
C PRO A 124 5.43 -6.61 10.34
N PRO A 125 6.36 -7.49 10.74
CA PRO A 125 7.80 -7.22 10.73
C PRO A 125 8.30 -6.75 9.36
N ALA A 126 9.38 -5.97 9.32
CA ALA A 126 9.92 -5.33 8.11
C ALA A 126 10.05 -6.30 6.91
N LYS A 127 10.67 -7.46 7.11
CA LYS A 127 10.84 -8.48 6.06
C LYS A 127 9.50 -8.94 5.45
N LEU A 128 8.47 -9.14 6.28
CA LEU A 128 7.15 -9.52 5.79
C LEU A 128 6.45 -8.36 5.07
N ARG A 129 6.68 -7.10 5.48
CA ARG A 129 6.17 -5.94 4.76
C ARG A 129 6.76 -5.85 3.35
N GLU A 130 8.06 -6.09 3.19
CA GLU A 130 8.75 -6.13 1.90
C GLU A 130 8.20 -7.24 0.99
N LEU A 131 8.09 -8.47 1.50
CA LEU A 131 7.49 -9.59 0.76
C LEU A 131 6.06 -9.29 0.31
N ARG A 132 5.25 -8.65 1.15
CA ARG A 132 3.88 -8.25 0.79
C ARG A 132 3.85 -7.21 -0.33
N VAL A 133 4.80 -6.28 -0.36
CA VAL A 133 4.91 -5.31 -1.47
C VAL A 133 5.20 -6.02 -2.78
N ILE A 134 6.19 -6.91 -2.80
CA ILE A 134 6.58 -7.68 -3.99
C ILE A 134 5.44 -8.58 -4.47
N SER A 135 4.81 -9.32 -3.56
CA SER A 135 3.70 -10.22 -3.89
C SER A 135 2.49 -9.45 -4.46
N ARG A 136 2.12 -8.32 -3.86
CA ARG A 136 1.03 -7.48 -4.37
C ARG A 136 1.36 -6.86 -5.72
N GLN A 137 2.60 -6.44 -5.93
CA GLN A 137 3.04 -5.91 -7.23
C GLN A 137 2.98 -6.98 -8.31
N ARG A 138 3.48 -8.20 -8.01
CA ARG A 138 3.36 -9.35 -8.91
C ARG A 138 1.90 -9.62 -9.28
N GLN A 139 1.00 -9.69 -8.29
CA GLN A 139 -0.43 -9.92 -8.54
C GLN A 139 -1.04 -8.83 -9.43
N LYS A 140 -0.69 -7.57 -9.17
CA LYS A 140 -1.15 -6.44 -10.00
C LYS A 140 -0.69 -6.56 -11.45
N LEU A 141 0.58 -6.92 -11.68
CA LEU A 141 1.13 -7.12 -13.02
C LEU A 141 0.45 -8.29 -13.74
N VAL A 142 0.19 -9.41 -13.05
CA VAL A 142 -0.56 -10.54 -13.62
C VAL A 142 -1.97 -10.13 -14.02
N ASN A 143 -2.66 -9.37 -13.17
CA ASN A 143 -4.01 -8.90 -13.47
C ASN A 143 -4.03 -7.93 -14.67
N LEU A 144 -3.04 -7.04 -14.77
CA LEU A 144 -2.89 -6.15 -15.93
C LEU A 144 -2.63 -6.94 -17.21
N LEU A 145 -1.70 -7.91 -17.16
CA LEU A 145 -1.43 -8.78 -18.30
C LEU A 145 -2.69 -9.53 -18.75
N THR A 146 -3.46 -10.07 -17.83
CA THR A 146 -4.74 -10.75 -18.13
C THR A 146 -5.75 -9.80 -18.76
N ALA A 147 -5.84 -8.56 -18.27
CA ALA A 147 -6.72 -7.55 -18.84
C ALA A 147 -6.34 -7.22 -20.29
N GLU A 148 -5.05 -7.06 -20.59
CA GLU A 148 -4.57 -6.81 -21.96
C GLU A 148 -4.80 -8.01 -22.88
N LYS A 149 -4.60 -9.22 -22.38
CA LYS A 149 -4.93 -10.46 -23.08
C LYS A 149 -6.41 -10.48 -23.49
N ASN A 150 -7.30 -10.16 -22.58
CA ASN A 150 -8.74 -10.15 -22.84
C ASN A 150 -9.12 -9.04 -23.84
N ARG A 151 -8.47 -7.86 -23.80
CA ARG A 151 -8.68 -6.80 -24.77
C ARG A 151 -8.29 -7.24 -26.19
N MET A 152 -7.13 -7.87 -26.34
CA MET A 152 -6.69 -8.37 -27.63
C MET A 152 -7.65 -9.43 -28.16
N HIS A 153 -8.09 -10.36 -27.32
CA HIS A 153 -9.10 -11.35 -27.70
C HIS A 153 -10.40 -10.69 -28.18
N LYS A 154 -10.86 -9.64 -27.48
CA LYS A 154 -12.06 -8.89 -27.87
C LYS A 154 -11.89 -8.23 -29.25
N VAL A 155 -10.77 -7.54 -29.47
CA VAL A 155 -10.50 -6.87 -30.77
C VAL A 155 -10.48 -7.87 -31.92
N LEU A 156 -9.83 -9.01 -31.75
CA LEU A 156 -9.85 -10.08 -32.77
C LEU A 156 -11.28 -10.57 -33.04
N THR A 157 -12.05 -10.82 -31.99
CA THR A 157 -13.44 -11.28 -32.11
C THR A 157 -14.34 -10.23 -32.80
N ASP A 158 -14.17 -8.95 -32.47
CA ASP A 158 -14.91 -7.84 -33.08
C ASP A 158 -14.56 -7.69 -34.58
N ALA A 159 -13.32 -8.06 -34.95
CA ALA A 159 -12.89 -8.15 -36.34
C ALA A 159 -13.32 -9.42 -37.10
N GLY A 160 -14.08 -10.29 -36.44
CA GLY A 160 -14.51 -11.59 -36.99
C GLY A 160 -13.47 -12.71 -36.86
N ILE A 161 -12.31 -12.46 -36.25
CA ILE A 161 -11.20 -13.41 -36.15
C ILE A 161 -11.37 -14.22 -34.85
N ARG A 162 -11.69 -15.50 -34.98
CA ARG A 162 -11.95 -16.42 -33.86
C ARG A 162 -10.79 -17.32 -33.51
N LEU A 163 -9.59 -16.78 -33.58
CA LEU A 163 -8.34 -17.51 -33.35
C LEU A 163 -8.32 -18.29 -32.02
N GLY A 164 -8.99 -17.79 -30.98
CA GLY A 164 -9.10 -18.46 -29.68
C GLY A 164 -9.86 -19.80 -29.68
N VAL A 165 -10.56 -20.15 -30.77
CA VAL A 165 -11.25 -21.44 -30.93
C VAL A 165 -10.26 -22.52 -31.39
N VAL A 166 -9.28 -22.12 -32.21
CA VAL A 166 -8.34 -23.04 -32.88
C VAL A 166 -6.97 -23.09 -32.21
N VAL A 167 -6.64 -22.12 -31.34
CA VAL A 167 -5.41 -22.13 -30.56
C VAL A 167 -5.72 -22.14 -29.06
N SER A 168 -4.93 -22.88 -28.29
CA SER A 168 -5.10 -22.94 -26.82
C SER A 168 -4.67 -21.64 -26.10
N ASP A 169 -3.79 -20.86 -26.71
CA ASP A 169 -3.32 -19.57 -26.19
C ASP A 169 -3.10 -18.59 -27.35
N ILE A 170 -3.95 -17.57 -27.44
CA ILE A 170 -3.82 -16.49 -28.45
C ILE A 170 -2.55 -15.65 -28.28
N HIS A 171 -1.84 -15.80 -27.19
CA HIS A 171 -0.54 -15.16 -26.92
C HIS A 171 0.63 -16.12 -27.14
N GLY A 172 0.36 -17.35 -27.50
CA GLY A 172 1.36 -18.33 -27.88
C GLY A 172 2.13 -17.90 -29.15
N GLN A 173 3.26 -18.51 -29.38
CA GLN A 173 4.18 -18.12 -30.48
C GLN A 173 3.47 -18.11 -31.85
N SER A 174 2.73 -19.17 -32.18
CA SER A 174 2.00 -19.26 -33.46
C SER A 174 0.93 -18.21 -33.63
N ALA A 175 0.08 -18.05 -32.59
CA ALA A 175 -0.99 -17.06 -32.63
C ALA A 175 -0.43 -15.63 -32.80
N ARG A 176 0.63 -15.28 -32.06
CA ARG A 176 1.30 -13.98 -32.20
C ARG A 176 1.90 -13.78 -33.59
N ALA A 177 2.48 -14.83 -34.18
CA ALA A 177 3.02 -14.74 -35.55
C ALA A 177 1.88 -14.50 -36.56
N MET A 178 0.78 -15.25 -36.46
CA MET A 178 -0.39 -15.09 -37.34
C MET A 178 -1.03 -13.70 -37.17
N ILE A 179 -1.25 -13.24 -35.93
CA ILE A 179 -1.77 -11.90 -35.65
C ILE A 179 -0.87 -10.82 -36.24
N LYS A 180 0.44 -10.97 -36.11
CA LYS A 180 1.38 -10.04 -36.76
C LYS A 180 1.29 -10.07 -38.28
N GLY A 181 1.20 -11.25 -38.88
CA GLY A 181 0.98 -11.38 -40.33
C GLY A 181 -0.28 -10.66 -40.83
N ILE A 182 -1.39 -10.79 -40.07
CA ILE A 182 -2.63 -10.08 -40.38
C ILE A 182 -2.44 -8.56 -40.30
N LEU A 183 -1.76 -8.07 -39.24
CA LEU A 183 -1.48 -6.63 -39.09
C LEU A 183 -0.54 -6.08 -40.18
N ASP A 184 0.37 -6.92 -40.66
CA ASP A 184 1.29 -6.57 -41.77
C ASP A 184 0.60 -6.68 -43.15
N GLY A 185 -0.69 -7.04 -43.21
CA GLY A 185 -1.47 -7.15 -44.45
C GLY A 185 -1.09 -8.36 -45.30
N GLN A 186 -0.52 -9.41 -44.74
CA GLN A 186 -0.18 -10.63 -45.46
C GLN A 186 -1.45 -11.36 -45.96
N ALA A 187 -1.34 -12.05 -47.06
CA ALA A 187 -2.44 -12.83 -47.57
C ALA A 187 -2.79 -14.02 -46.64
N PRO A 188 -4.06 -14.46 -46.56
CA PRO A 188 -4.47 -15.52 -45.66
C PRO A 188 -3.60 -16.80 -45.74
N HIS A 189 -3.23 -17.24 -46.95
CA HIS A 189 -2.40 -18.41 -47.09
C HIS A 189 -0.96 -18.25 -46.54
N GLU A 190 -0.43 -17.01 -46.52
CA GLU A 190 0.88 -16.68 -45.92
C GLU A 190 0.77 -16.71 -44.42
N VAL A 191 -0.29 -16.11 -43.86
CA VAL A 191 -0.58 -16.12 -42.39
C VAL A 191 -0.68 -17.56 -41.87
N LEU A 192 -1.35 -18.45 -42.60
CA LEU A 192 -1.47 -19.86 -42.27
C LEU A 192 -0.12 -20.59 -42.18
N ASN A 193 0.87 -20.15 -43.01
CA ASN A 193 2.22 -20.74 -42.95
C ASN A 193 3.01 -20.34 -41.69
N LEU A 194 2.59 -19.30 -40.96
CA LEU A 194 3.17 -18.88 -39.70
C LEU A 194 2.72 -19.78 -38.53
N ALA A 195 1.67 -20.58 -38.73
CA ALA A 195 1.18 -21.50 -37.75
C ALA A 195 2.20 -22.63 -37.49
N SER A 196 2.45 -22.96 -36.24
CA SER A 196 3.30 -24.09 -35.88
C SER A 196 2.67 -25.41 -36.30
N ARG A 197 3.47 -26.33 -36.82
CA ARG A 197 3.06 -27.73 -37.10
C ARG A 197 2.57 -28.51 -35.86
N ARG A 198 2.77 -27.97 -34.65
CA ARG A 198 2.29 -28.56 -33.39
C ARG A 198 0.86 -28.15 -33.03
N LEU A 199 0.24 -27.24 -33.77
CA LEU A 199 -1.17 -26.91 -33.58
C LEU A 199 -2.02 -28.13 -33.93
N LYS A 200 -3.06 -28.37 -33.11
CA LYS A 200 -3.98 -29.49 -33.30
C LYS A 200 -5.02 -29.20 -34.38
N ALA A 201 -5.31 -27.90 -34.60
CA ALA A 201 -6.27 -27.44 -35.60
C ALA A 201 -5.74 -27.72 -37.00
N SER A 202 -6.64 -28.13 -37.89
CA SER A 202 -6.37 -28.32 -39.31
C SER A 202 -6.13 -26.94 -40.01
N ARG A 203 -5.55 -26.98 -41.21
CA ARG A 203 -5.40 -25.75 -42.00
C ARG A 203 -6.73 -25.12 -42.40
N GLU A 204 -7.74 -25.94 -42.60
CA GLU A 204 -9.11 -25.53 -42.96
C GLU A 204 -9.76 -24.80 -41.78
N GLU A 205 -9.70 -25.38 -40.55
CA GLU A 205 -10.17 -24.73 -39.33
C GLU A 205 -9.43 -23.40 -39.03
N LEU A 206 -8.14 -23.33 -39.30
CA LEU A 206 -7.35 -22.10 -39.12
C LEU A 206 -7.70 -21.03 -40.19
N HIS A 207 -8.12 -21.43 -41.38
CA HIS A 207 -8.55 -20.52 -42.42
C HIS A 207 -9.93 -19.91 -42.11
N ASP A 208 -10.82 -20.71 -41.53
CA ASP A 208 -12.19 -20.30 -41.21
C ASP A 208 -12.27 -19.52 -39.87
N ALA A 209 -11.22 -19.55 -39.07
CA ALA A 209 -11.15 -18.85 -37.80
C ALA A 209 -10.71 -17.39 -37.93
#